data_da7f5d2318353aba6997c032a9342139
#
_entry.id   da7f5d2318353aba6997c032a9342139
#
_cell.length_a   1.000
_cell.length_b   1.000
_cell.length_c   1.000
_cell.angle_alpha   90.00
_cell.angle_beta   90.00
_cell.angle_gamma   90.00
#
_symmetry.space_group_name_H-M   'P 1'
#
loop_
_entity.id
_entity.type
_entity.pdbx_description
1 polymer ?
#
loop_
_entity_poly.entity_id
_entity_poly.type
_entity_poly.pdbx_seq_one_letter_code
_entity_poly.pdbx_strand_id
1 'polypeptide(L)' 'MNYTNSQIKALIVEHIHSQRDRKILYRRLVDGITYERLAEEFDLSPSQIKRIIYKAEQIIFQHFPG' A
#
# COMPACT_ATOMS: atom_id res chain seq x y z
N MET A 1 -13.08 12.27 -0.24
CA MET A 1 -11.89 13.09 -0.42
C MET A 1 -10.99 12.44 -1.45
N ASN A 2 -10.54 13.21 -2.42
CA ASN A 2 -9.85 12.64 -3.57
C ASN A 2 -8.37 12.99 -3.54
N TYR A 3 -7.56 11.98 -3.25
CA TYR A 3 -6.12 12.11 -3.39
C TYR A 3 -5.72 11.58 -4.77
N THR A 4 -4.85 12.29 -5.44
CA THR A 4 -4.34 11.83 -6.73
C THR A 4 -3.39 10.65 -6.54
N ASN A 5 -3.21 9.88 -7.60
CA ASN A 5 -2.25 8.77 -7.57
C ASN A 5 -0.84 9.26 -7.27
N SER A 6 -0.50 10.46 -7.76
CA SER A 6 0.80 11.06 -7.47
C SER A 6 0.99 11.35 -5.99
N GLN A 7 -0.06 11.85 -5.33
CA GLN A 7 0.00 12.12 -3.89
C GLN A 7 0.15 10.85 -3.09
N ILE A 8 -0.61 9.81 -3.43
CA ILE A 8 -0.52 8.51 -2.78
C ILE A 8 0.88 7.92 -2.95
N LYS A 9 1.40 7.96 -4.16
CA LYS A 9 2.72 7.44 -4.48
C LYS A 9 3.81 8.17 -3.69
N ALA A 10 3.72 9.48 -3.60
CA ALA A 10 4.69 10.28 -2.86
C ALA A 10 4.69 9.91 -1.38
N LEU A 11 3.50 9.71 -0.79
CA LEU A 11 3.39 9.32 0.61
C LEU A 11 3.96 7.92 0.86
N ILE A 12 3.70 7.00 -0.06
CA ILE A 12 4.26 5.64 0.04
C ILE A 12 5.78 5.70 0.05
N VAL A 13 6.38 6.44 -0.88
CA VAL A 13 7.83 6.54 -0.99
C VAL A 13 8.43 7.22 0.24
N GLU A 14 7.75 8.24 0.76
CA GLU A 14 8.26 9.02 1.88
C GLU A 14 8.19 8.27 3.20
N HIS A 15 7.11 7.51 3.44
CA HIS A 15 6.84 6.93 4.75
C HIS A 15 7.03 5.43 4.85
N ILE A 16 7.08 4.72 3.75
CA ILE A 16 7.25 3.27 3.72
C ILE A 16 8.63 2.96 3.16
N HIS A 17 9.48 2.33 3.97
CA HIS A 17 10.89 2.15 3.61
C HIS A 17 11.18 0.82 2.92
N SER A 18 10.32 -0.19 3.08
CA SER A 18 10.51 -1.47 2.40
C SER A 18 10.07 -1.37 0.95
N GLN A 19 10.97 -1.72 0.03
CA GLN A 19 10.63 -1.70 -1.40
C GLN A 19 9.50 -2.67 -1.72
N ARG A 20 9.51 -3.84 -1.08
CA ARG A 20 8.43 -4.81 -1.25
C ARG A 20 7.09 -4.22 -0.83
N ASP A 21 7.06 -3.61 0.35
CA ASP A 21 5.82 -3.05 0.90
C ASP A 21 5.33 -1.88 0.05
N ARG A 22 6.25 -1.07 -0.47
CA ARG A 22 5.89 0.01 -1.39
C ARG A 22 5.17 -0.51 -2.63
N LYS A 23 5.69 -1.59 -3.22
CA LYS A 23 5.08 -2.21 -4.40
C LYS A 23 3.71 -2.77 -4.08
N ILE A 24 3.57 -3.46 -2.96
CA ILE A 24 2.29 -4.02 -2.53
C ILE A 24 1.26 -2.91 -2.37
N LEU A 25 1.63 -1.83 -1.69
CA LEU A 25 0.73 -0.70 -1.48
C LEU A 25 0.35 -0.02 -2.78
N TYR A 26 1.31 0.21 -3.65
CA TYR A 26 1.04 0.84 -4.93
C TYR A 26 0.05 -0.01 -5.74
N ARG A 27 0.30 -1.31 -5.82
CA ARG A 27 -0.59 -2.23 -6.54
C ARG A 27 -1.99 -2.23 -5.93
N ARG A 28 -2.09 -2.14 -4.61
CA ARG A 28 -3.39 -2.15 -3.93
C ARG A 28 -4.12 -0.82 -4.07
N LEU A 29 -3.45 0.28 -3.76
CA LEU A 29 -4.10 1.59 -3.67
C LEU A 29 -4.29 2.27 -5.02
N VAL A 30 -3.39 2.06 -5.95
CA VAL A 30 -3.46 2.68 -7.28
C VAL A 30 -4.11 1.75 -8.29
N ASP A 31 -3.66 0.50 -8.35
CA ASP A 31 -4.13 -0.45 -9.36
C ASP A 31 -5.36 -1.25 -8.92
N GLY A 32 -5.69 -1.24 -7.63
CA GLY A 32 -6.87 -1.92 -7.13
C GLY A 32 -6.79 -3.44 -7.16
N ILE A 33 -5.59 -3.99 -7.02
CA ILE A 33 -5.39 -5.44 -7.09
C ILE A 33 -5.92 -6.11 -5.81
N THR A 34 -6.51 -7.29 -5.94
CA THR A 34 -7.06 -8.03 -4.80
C THR A 34 -5.96 -8.58 -3.91
N TYR A 35 -6.32 -8.87 -2.65
CA TYR A 35 -5.37 -9.43 -1.70
C TYR A 35 -4.85 -10.79 -2.17
N GLU A 36 -5.73 -11.62 -2.71
CA GLU A 36 -5.37 -12.94 -3.20
C GLU A 36 -4.36 -12.85 -4.35
N ARG A 37 -4.58 -11.90 -5.24
CA ARG A 37 -3.69 -11.69 -6.38
C ARG A 37 -2.34 -11.17 -5.93
N LEU A 38 -2.34 -10.24 -4.98
CA LEU A 38 -1.10 -9.73 -4.39
C LEU A 38 -0.32 -10.83 -3.68
N ALA A 39 -1.03 -11.72 -2.99
CA ALA A 39 -0.40 -12.86 -2.34
C ALA A 39 0.34 -13.73 -3.34
N GLU A 40 -0.26 -13.98 -4.49
CA GLU A 40 0.39 -14.75 -5.55
C GLU A 40 1.60 -14.01 -6.13
N GLU A 41 1.46 -12.71 -6.40
CA GLU A 41 2.54 -11.92 -6.99
C GLU A 41 3.78 -11.85 -6.10
N PHE A 42 3.57 -11.75 -4.79
CA PHE A 42 4.66 -11.54 -3.84
C PHE A 42 5.01 -12.80 -3.05
N ASP A 43 4.41 -13.92 -3.39
CA ASP A 43 4.66 -15.21 -2.73
C ASP A 43 4.45 -15.12 -1.22
N LEU A 44 3.33 -14.53 -0.84
CA LEU A 44 2.90 -14.38 0.55
C LEU A 44 1.47 -14.90 0.70
N SER A 45 1.03 -15.11 1.94
CA SER A 45 -0.37 -15.46 2.18
C SER A 45 -1.24 -14.21 2.12
N PRO A 46 -2.55 -14.36 1.83
CA PRO A 46 -3.46 -13.20 1.89
C PRO A 46 -3.47 -12.53 3.25
N SER A 47 -3.32 -13.30 4.33
CA SER A 47 -3.25 -12.72 5.69
C SER A 47 -2.03 -11.83 5.87
N GLN A 48 -0.89 -12.24 5.32
CA GLN A 48 0.32 -11.43 5.37
C GLN A 48 0.16 -10.16 4.56
N ILE A 49 -0.46 -10.24 3.38
CA ILE A 49 -0.73 -9.08 2.55
C ILE A 49 -1.62 -8.09 3.29
N LYS A 50 -2.72 -8.57 3.88
CA LYS A 50 -3.62 -7.72 4.65
C LYS A 50 -2.90 -7.00 5.79
N ARG A 51 -2.04 -7.72 6.51
CA ARG A 51 -1.28 -7.15 7.62
C ARG A 51 -0.35 -6.04 7.15
N ILE A 52 0.36 -6.29 6.06
CA ILE A 52 1.28 -5.31 5.48
C ILE A 52 0.52 -4.06 5.07
N ILE A 53 -0.58 -4.24 4.34
CA ILE A 53 -1.36 -3.12 3.84
C ILE A 53 -1.99 -2.34 4.98
N TYR A 54 -2.60 -3.03 5.95
CA TYR A 54 -3.26 -2.39 7.07
C TYR A 54 -2.28 -1.52 7.87
N LYS A 55 -1.13 -2.08 8.20
CA LYS A 55 -0.11 -1.36 8.96
C LYS A 55 0.40 -0.14 8.20
N ALA A 56 0.64 -0.32 6.91
CA ALA A 56 1.15 0.77 6.09
C ALA A 56 0.10 1.86 5.85
N GLU A 57 -1.16 1.48 5.68
CA GLU A 57 -2.24 2.45 5.55
C GLU A 57 -2.36 3.33 6.78
N GLN A 58 -2.20 2.77 7.97
CA GLN A 58 -2.22 3.55 9.19
C GLN A 58 -1.14 4.60 9.21
N ILE A 59 0.07 4.26 8.76
CA ILE A 59 1.18 5.20 8.70
C ILE A 59 0.87 6.30 7.68
N ILE A 60 0.43 5.93 6.50
CA ILE A 60 0.19 6.88 5.41
C ILE A 60 -0.95 7.83 5.75
N PHE A 61 -2.06 7.31 6.27
CA PHE A 61 -3.24 8.12 6.53
C PHE A 61 -3.04 9.11 7.68
N GLN A 62 -2.08 8.88 8.57
CA GLN A 62 -1.72 9.86 9.58
C GLN A 62 -1.11 11.12 8.97
N HIS A 63 -0.57 11.03 7.78
CA HIS A 63 0.10 12.14 7.10
C HIS A 63 -0.74 12.77 6.00
N PHE A 64 -1.98 12.31 5.81
CA PHE A 64 -2.87 12.94 4.86
C PHE A 64 -3.36 14.27 5.42
N PRO A 65 -3.35 15.32 4.61
CA PRO A 65 -3.87 16.60 5.05
C PRO A 65 -5.38 16.52 5.26
N GLY A 66 -5.82 17.08 6.35
CA GLY A 66 -7.22 17.24 6.62
C GLY A 66 -8.01 16.36 7.29
#